data_735d9e9d2b24f762493e10624c67932f
#
_entry.id   735d9e9d2b24f762493e10624c67932f
#
_cell.length_a   1.000
_cell.length_b   1.000
_cell.length_c   1.000
_cell.angle_alpha   90.00
_cell.angle_beta   90.00
_cell.angle_gamma   90.00
#
_symmetry.space_group_name_H-M   'P 1'
#
loop_
_entity.id
_entity.type
_entity.pdbx_description
1 polymer ?
#
loop_
_entity_poly.entity_id
_entity_poly.type
_entity_poly.pdbx_seq_one_letter_code
_entity_poly.pdbx_strand_id
1 'polypeptide(L)'
;MSGNIFYRLDPLLICLVLVGVLLAAEELGFRVKGEAKSDSDSIKKEDIALILGAVLTLLALLLGFTYAMSMGRFETRRQLVIEEANAIGTTYLRAKTLPEPRSSEIQELLRQYTAHRVEIAGMADDTPEKIREADNRTKQLHGLLWSHAAALARENPGPIISIFLQTLNEMIDLHSKRLAAFRNRVPFSIYAVLFVVSAITLWLLGYYFGSSRQRVRILTTMLALLVASVMWLIMDLDQPVRGAITASQQSLIELHQDLSQESKDATK
;
A
#
# COMPACT_ATOMS: atom_id res chain seq x y z
N MET A 1 5.73 -18.10 -5.41
CA MET A 1 4.64 -17.20 -5.83
C MET A 1 5.26 -16.23 -6.81
N SER A 2 4.87 -16.30 -8.07
CA SER A 2 5.35 -15.44 -9.14
C SER A 2 4.92 -14.01 -8.84
N GLY A 3 5.87 -13.19 -8.37
CA GLY A 3 5.64 -11.77 -8.22
C GLY A 3 5.34 -11.21 -9.61
N ASN A 4 4.12 -10.74 -9.84
CA ASN A 4 3.72 -10.08 -11.08
C ASN A 4 4.78 -9.01 -11.41
N ILE A 5 5.41 -9.11 -12.57
CA ILE A 5 6.41 -8.17 -13.11
C ILE A 5 5.89 -6.72 -13.00
N PHE A 6 4.57 -6.54 -13.12
CA PHE A 6 3.87 -5.27 -12.98
C PHE A 6 4.22 -4.51 -11.68
N TYR A 7 4.35 -5.20 -10.54
CA TYR A 7 4.69 -4.55 -9.25
C TYR A 7 6.19 -4.29 -9.05
N ARG A 8 7.02 -4.72 -10.01
CA ARG A 8 8.47 -4.45 -10.01
C ARG A 8 8.84 -3.24 -10.88
N LEU A 9 7.95 -2.85 -11.79
CA LEU A 9 8.15 -1.70 -12.65
C LEU A 9 7.93 -0.40 -11.86
N ASP A 10 8.68 0.63 -12.24
CA ASP A 10 8.49 1.98 -11.71
C ASP A 10 7.07 2.47 -12.09
N PRO A 11 6.25 2.92 -11.13
CA PRO A 11 4.92 3.46 -11.39
C PRO A 11 4.92 4.60 -12.42
N LEU A 12 5.98 5.40 -12.44
CA LEU A 12 6.13 6.49 -13.40
C LEU A 12 6.32 5.97 -14.83
N LEU A 13 7.09 4.90 -15.00
CA LEU A 13 7.25 4.24 -16.31
C LEU A 13 5.92 3.67 -16.79
N ILE A 14 5.15 3.02 -15.90
CA ILE A 14 3.83 2.50 -16.23
C ILE A 14 2.90 3.65 -16.65
N CYS A 15 2.94 4.78 -15.94
CA CYS A 15 2.15 5.97 -16.27
C CYS A 15 2.49 6.51 -17.67
N LEU A 16 3.77 6.62 -18.00
CA LEU A 16 4.21 7.09 -19.33
C LEU A 16 3.76 6.14 -20.45
N VAL A 17 3.89 4.84 -20.25
CA VAL A 17 3.40 3.83 -21.19
C VAL A 17 1.88 3.93 -21.35
N LEU A 18 1.15 4.12 -20.24
CA LEU A 18 -0.31 4.29 -20.27
C LEU A 18 -0.71 5.52 -21.10
N VAL A 19 -0.07 6.68 -20.86
CA VAL A 19 -0.34 7.89 -21.66
C VAL A 19 -0.14 7.60 -23.16
N GLY A 20 0.96 6.94 -23.51
CA GLY A 20 1.23 6.55 -24.91
C GLY A 20 0.13 5.66 -25.50
N VAL A 21 -0.31 4.66 -24.73
CA VAL A 21 -1.40 3.74 -25.15
C VAL A 21 -2.73 4.49 -25.30
N LEU A 22 -3.07 5.37 -24.36
CA LEU A 22 -4.30 6.15 -24.39
C LEU A 22 -4.34 7.11 -25.61
N LEU A 23 -3.23 7.79 -25.90
CA LEU A 23 -3.12 8.66 -27.07
C LEU A 23 -3.14 7.87 -28.37
N ALA A 24 -2.52 6.68 -28.42
CA ALA A 24 -2.62 5.79 -29.56
C ALA A 24 -4.06 5.30 -29.79
N ALA A 25 -4.79 4.96 -28.73
CA ALA A 25 -6.21 4.58 -28.81
C ALA A 25 -7.07 5.73 -29.37
N GLU A 26 -6.84 6.96 -28.91
CA GLU A 26 -7.53 8.16 -29.42
C GLU A 26 -7.25 8.38 -30.91
N GLU A 27 -5.99 8.35 -31.32
CA GLU A 27 -5.60 8.54 -32.74
C GLU A 27 -6.18 7.43 -33.60
N LEU A 28 -6.22 6.18 -33.16
CA LEU A 28 -6.87 5.07 -33.88
C LEU A 28 -8.37 5.31 -34.05
N GLY A 29 -9.07 5.73 -33.00
CA GLY A 29 -10.49 6.08 -33.07
C GLY A 29 -10.74 7.20 -34.07
N PHE A 30 -9.91 8.24 -34.06
CA PHE A 30 -10.00 9.38 -34.99
C PHE A 30 -9.80 8.93 -36.45
N ARG A 31 -8.82 8.08 -36.74
CA ARG A 31 -8.54 7.59 -38.11
C ARG A 31 -9.64 6.69 -38.61
N VAL A 32 -10.11 5.73 -37.82
CA VAL A 32 -11.20 4.80 -38.19
C VAL A 32 -12.43 5.56 -38.70
N LYS A 33 -12.86 6.60 -37.97
CA LYS A 33 -14.01 7.40 -38.42
C LYS A 33 -13.68 8.35 -39.55
N GLY A 34 -12.46 8.92 -39.58
CA GLY A 34 -12.01 9.83 -40.64
C GLY A 34 -11.90 9.16 -42.02
N GLU A 35 -11.59 7.86 -42.08
CA GLU A 35 -11.45 7.05 -43.28
C GLU A 35 -12.77 6.41 -43.75
N ALA A 36 -13.75 6.26 -42.82
CA ALA A 36 -15.05 5.73 -43.16
C ALA A 36 -15.78 6.64 -44.15
N LYS A 37 -16.12 6.10 -45.32
CA LYS A 37 -16.90 6.83 -46.34
C LYS A 37 -18.24 7.23 -45.77
N SER A 38 -18.67 8.47 -46.09
CA SER A 38 -19.86 9.16 -45.58
C SER A 38 -21.21 8.45 -45.80
N ASP A 39 -21.26 7.37 -46.59
CA ASP A 39 -22.52 6.74 -47.05
C ASP A 39 -23.09 5.68 -46.10
N SER A 40 -22.44 5.34 -45.00
CA SER A 40 -22.95 4.35 -44.04
C SER A 40 -23.25 4.94 -42.66
N ASP A 41 -23.72 6.15 -42.59
CA ASP A 41 -23.95 6.84 -41.31
C ASP A 41 -25.30 6.47 -40.71
N SER A 42 -25.43 5.24 -40.23
CA SER A 42 -26.56 4.78 -39.40
C SER A 42 -26.46 5.30 -37.95
N ILE A 43 -25.26 5.72 -37.46
CA ILE A 43 -25.06 6.16 -36.07
C ILE A 43 -24.94 7.68 -36.06
N LYS A 44 -25.91 8.35 -35.43
CA LYS A 44 -25.93 9.80 -35.26
C LYS A 44 -24.85 10.24 -34.28
N LYS A 45 -24.30 11.44 -34.48
CA LYS A 45 -23.29 12.02 -33.60
C LYS A 45 -23.77 12.17 -32.16
N GLU A 46 -25.06 12.43 -31.97
CA GLU A 46 -25.72 12.52 -30.68
C GLU A 46 -25.69 11.18 -29.93
N ASP A 47 -25.86 10.05 -30.64
CA ASP A 47 -25.83 8.72 -30.05
C ASP A 47 -24.41 8.37 -29.55
N ILE A 48 -23.37 8.75 -30.33
CA ILE A 48 -21.97 8.57 -29.93
C ILE A 48 -21.67 9.42 -28.68
N ALA A 49 -22.15 10.68 -28.65
CA ALA A 49 -21.95 11.55 -27.49
C ALA A 49 -22.61 11.01 -26.23
N LEU A 50 -23.81 10.42 -26.34
CA LEU A 50 -24.52 9.79 -25.22
C LEU A 50 -23.73 8.59 -24.67
N ILE A 51 -23.27 7.69 -25.56
CA ILE A 51 -22.47 6.54 -25.18
C ILE A 51 -21.14 6.98 -24.54
N LEU A 52 -20.45 7.95 -25.13
CA LEU A 52 -19.20 8.51 -24.60
C LEU A 52 -19.41 9.09 -23.19
N GLY A 53 -20.50 9.83 -22.98
CA GLY A 53 -20.84 10.36 -21.65
C GLY A 53 -21.08 9.25 -20.62
N ALA A 54 -21.78 8.19 -21.00
CA ALA A 54 -22.02 7.03 -20.14
C ALA A 54 -20.71 6.30 -19.78
N VAL A 55 -19.81 6.09 -20.76
CA VAL A 55 -18.52 5.41 -20.56
C VAL A 55 -17.57 6.28 -19.73
N LEU A 56 -17.54 7.60 -19.93
CA LEU A 56 -16.77 8.53 -19.09
C LEU A 56 -17.26 8.50 -17.65
N THR A 57 -18.57 8.47 -17.43
CA THR A 57 -19.15 8.36 -16.09
C THR A 57 -18.77 7.04 -15.42
N LEU A 58 -18.84 5.93 -16.17
CA LEU A 58 -18.40 4.62 -15.66
C LEU A 58 -16.91 4.63 -15.32
N LEU A 59 -16.07 5.19 -16.18
CA LEU A 59 -14.63 5.31 -15.91
C LEU A 59 -14.35 6.13 -14.66
N ALA A 60 -15.01 7.29 -14.51
CA ALA A 60 -14.86 8.14 -13.33
C ALA A 60 -15.26 7.40 -12.04
N LEU A 61 -16.36 6.65 -12.09
CA LEU A 61 -16.83 5.84 -10.97
C LEU A 61 -15.85 4.73 -10.60
N LEU A 62 -15.33 3.99 -11.59
CA LEU A 62 -14.34 2.93 -11.38
C LEU A 62 -13.03 3.48 -10.80
N LEU A 63 -12.54 4.61 -11.33
CA LEU A 63 -11.35 5.28 -10.80
C LEU A 63 -11.58 5.73 -9.36
N GLY A 64 -12.73 6.34 -9.06
CA GLY A 64 -13.07 6.82 -7.72
C GLY A 64 -13.14 5.68 -6.69
N PHE A 65 -13.80 4.57 -7.01
CA PHE A 65 -13.86 3.41 -6.12
C PHE A 65 -12.50 2.74 -5.92
N THR A 66 -11.71 2.62 -6.99
CA THR A 66 -10.38 2.01 -6.88
C THR A 66 -9.44 2.90 -6.08
N TYR A 67 -9.51 4.23 -6.26
CA TYR A 67 -8.78 5.20 -5.44
C TYR A 67 -9.15 5.08 -3.96
N ALA A 68 -10.45 5.07 -3.64
CA ALA A 68 -10.92 4.94 -2.26
C ALA A 68 -10.46 3.63 -1.60
N MET A 69 -10.47 2.52 -2.36
CA MET A 69 -9.97 1.22 -1.89
C MET A 69 -8.45 1.26 -1.63
N SER A 70 -7.65 1.86 -2.53
CA SER A 70 -6.20 1.98 -2.35
C SER A 70 -5.85 2.91 -1.20
N MET A 71 -6.57 4.02 -1.03
CA MET A 71 -6.43 4.94 0.10
C MET A 71 -6.76 4.26 1.43
N GLY A 72 -7.83 3.48 1.50
CA GLY A 72 -8.18 2.72 2.70
C GLY A 72 -7.12 1.69 3.09
N ARG A 73 -6.48 1.03 2.12
CA ARG A 73 -5.35 0.11 2.38
C ARG A 73 -4.12 0.86 2.88
N PHE A 74 -3.80 2.00 2.28
CA PHE A 74 -2.71 2.86 2.74
C PHE A 74 -2.95 3.31 4.19
N GLU A 75 -4.13 3.80 4.52
CA GLU A 75 -4.47 4.25 5.88
C GLU A 75 -4.42 3.08 6.89
N THR A 76 -4.90 1.90 6.51
CA THR A 76 -4.76 0.69 7.34
C THR A 76 -3.30 0.36 7.63
N ARG A 77 -2.42 0.43 6.63
CA ARG A 77 -0.97 0.21 6.83
C ARG A 77 -0.35 1.24 7.76
N ARG A 78 -0.71 2.51 7.61
CA ARG A 78 -0.26 3.61 8.46
C ARG A 78 -0.73 3.43 9.91
N GLN A 79 -2.01 3.11 10.09
CA GLN A 79 -2.61 2.90 11.42
C GLN A 79 -1.95 1.74 12.17
N LEU A 80 -1.67 0.63 11.49
CA LEU A 80 -1.02 -0.53 12.10
C LEU A 80 0.43 -0.24 12.57
N VAL A 81 1.14 0.74 11.99
CA VAL A 81 2.44 1.19 12.51
C VAL A 81 2.27 1.85 13.87
N ILE A 82 1.28 2.72 14.00
CA ILE A 82 0.99 3.44 15.25
C ILE A 82 0.54 2.45 16.34
N GLU A 83 -0.34 1.53 15.99
CA GLU A 83 -0.84 0.51 16.91
C GLU A 83 0.28 -0.41 17.41
N GLU A 84 1.19 -0.84 16.52
CA GLU A 84 2.34 -1.65 16.92
C GLU A 84 3.27 -0.88 17.84
N ALA A 85 3.59 0.37 17.55
CA ALA A 85 4.41 1.20 18.45
C ALA A 85 3.76 1.34 19.83
N ASN A 86 2.46 1.61 19.90
CA ASN A 86 1.72 1.70 21.16
C ASN A 86 1.70 0.37 21.91
N ALA A 87 1.51 -0.76 21.24
CA ALA A 87 1.50 -2.08 21.86
C ALA A 87 2.88 -2.44 22.43
N ILE A 88 3.96 -2.15 21.70
CA ILE A 88 5.34 -2.35 22.20
C ILE A 88 5.56 -1.48 23.44
N GLY A 89 5.24 -0.19 23.38
CA GLY A 89 5.41 0.75 24.50
C GLY A 89 4.63 0.30 25.74
N THR A 90 3.36 -0.10 25.57
CA THR A 90 2.53 -0.62 26.66
C THR A 90 3.09 -1.91 27.24
N THR A 91 3.56 -2.83 26.40
CA THR A 91 4.19 -4.09 26.84
C THR A 91 5.47 -3.82 27.62
N TYR A 92 6.28 -2.85 27.16
CA TYR A 92 7.50 -2.43 27.86
C TYR A 92 7.20 -1.82 29.24
N LEU A 93 6.23 -0.92 29.35
CA LEU A 93 5.81 -0.35 30.63
C LEU A 93 5.31 -1.42 31.60
N ARG A 94 4.56 -2.40 31.11
CA ARG A 94 4.09 -3.53 31.94
C ARG A 94 5.23 -4.47 32.30
N ALA A 95 6.23 -4.65 31.46
CA ALA A 95 7.41 -5.44 31.79
C ALA A 95 8.15 -4.92 33.03
N LYS A 96 8.15 -3.60 33.27
CA LYS A 96 8.73 -2.99 34.49
C LYS A 96 8.05 -3.38 35.76
N THR A 97 6.81 -3.84 35.73
CA THR A 97 6.06 -4.28 36.94
C THR A 97 6.26 -5.76 37.26
N LEU A 98 7.04 -6.46 36.43
CA LEU A 98 7.36 -7.88 36.63
C LEU A 98 8.50 -8.07 37.64
N PRO A 99 8.60 -9.25 38.28
CA PRO A 99 9.71 -9.54 39.18
C PRO A 99 11.05 -9.69 38.42
N GLU A 100 12.14 -9.21 39.09
CA GLU A 100 13.51 -9.42 38.63
C GLU A 100 13.93 -10.90 38.76
N PRO A 101 14.88 -11.42 37.96
CA PRO A 101 15.62 -10.71 36.89
C PRO A 101 14.85 -10.65 35.55
N ARG A 102 13.70 -11.28 35.43
CA ARG A 102 12.95 -11.40 34.17
C ARG A 102 12.42 -10.06 33.65
N SER A 103 12.12 -9.13 34.54
CA SER A 103 11.74 -7.76 34.18
C SER A 103 12.80 -7.13 33.26
N SER A 104 14.05 -7.10 33.71
CA SER A 104 15.17 -6.52 32.97
C SER A 104 15.46 -7.28 31.66
N GLU A 105 15.39 -8.62 31.66
CA GLU A 105 15.59 -9.46 30.47
C GLU A 105 14.52 -9.19 29.39
N ILE A 106 13.27 -9.11 29.80
CA ILE A 106 12.14 -8.79 28.87
C ILE A 106 12.25 -7.38 28.33
N GLN A 107 12.59 -6.39 29.15
CA GLN A 107 12.79 -5.01 28.72
C GLN A 107 13.90 -4.93 27.66
N GLU A 108 15.00 -5.65 27.82
CA GLU A 108 16.08 -5.68 26.85
C GLU A 108 15.65 -6.34 25.54
N LEU A 109 14.92 -7.46 25.60
CA LEU A 109 14.35 -8.09 24.40
C LEU A 109 13.36 -7.17 23.67
N LEU A 110 12.56 -6.38 24.37
CA LEU A 110 11.65 -5.41 23.77
C LEU A 110 12.41 -4.24 23.11
N ARG A 111 13.52 -3.77 23.67
CA ARG A 111 14.41 -2.80 23.05
C ARG A 111 15.01 -3.36 21.74
N GLN A 112 15.53 -4.58 21.78
CA GLN A 112 16.05 -5.27 20.59
C GLN A 112 14.97 -5.46 19.52
N TYR A 113 13.76 -5.83 19.93
CA TYR A 113 12.62 -5.95 19.02
C TYR A 113 12.30 -4.63 18.36
N THR A 114 12.22 -3.54 19.14
CA THR A 114 11.91 -2.19 18.61
C THR A 114 12.98 -1.71 17.63
N ALA A 115 14.27 -1.88 17.97
CA ALA A 115 15.38 -1.56 17.09
C ALA A 115 15.30 -2.34 15.76
N HIS A 116 15.02 -3.64 15.85
CA HIS A 116 14.85 -4.48 14.67
C HIS A 116 13.64 -4.06 13.81
N ARG A 117 12.56 -3.59 14.43
CA ARG A 117 11.40 -3.08 13.69
C ARG A 117 11.70 -1.78 12.92
N VAL A 118 12.52 -0.91 13.50
CA VAL A 118 13.00 0.32 12.82
C VAL A 118 13.95 -0.05 11.67
N GLU A 119 14.85 -1.02 11.86
CA GLU A 119 15.75 -1.52 10.80
C GLU A 119 14.97 -2.05 9.59
N ILE A 120 13.97 -2.92 9.82
CA ILE A 120 13.13 -3.48 8.75
C ILE A 120 12.40 -2.38 7.98
N ALA A 121 11.99 -1.32 8.64
CA ALA A 121 11.31 -0.19 7.98
C ALA A 121 12.16 0.49 6.89
N GLY A 122 13.50 0.42 7.03
CA GLY A 122 14.45 0.93 6.03
C GLY A 122 14.75 -0.04 4.88
N MET A 123 14.30 -1.31 4.96
CA MET A 123 14.63 -2.38 4.00
C MET A 123 13.73 -2.41 2.75
N ALA A 124 13.31 -1.25 2.24
CA ALA A 124 12.36 -1.15 1.13
C ALA A 124 12.77 -1.89 -0.16
N ASP A 125 14.07 -1.94 -0.44
CA ASP A 125 14.68 -2.46 -1.67
C ASP A 125 15.59 -3.68 -1.46
N ASP A 126 15.51 -4.31 -0.31
CA ASP A 126 16.40 -5.43 0.03
C ASP A 126 16.03 -6.74 -0.69
N THR A 127 17.01 -7.64 -0.74
CA THR A 127 16.84 -8.93 -1.39
C THR A 127 15.84 -9.82 -0.64
N PRO A 128 15.18 -10.78 -1.34
CA PRO A 128 14.24 -11.71 -0.68
C PRO A 128 14.88 -12.49 0.48
N GLU A 129 16.20 -12.72 0.43
CA GLU A 129 16.99 -13.39 1.48
C GLU A 129 17.02 -12.55 2.75
N LYS A 130 17.36 -11.26 2.65
CA LYS A 130 17.38 -10.33 3.79
C LYS A 130 16.01 -10.14 4.43
N ILE A 131 14.97 -10.03 3.61
CA ILE A 131 13.58 -9.93 4.10
C ILE A 131 13.20 -11.19 4.90
N ARG A 132 13.62 -12.38 4.43
CA ARG A 132 13.37 -13.63 5.13
C ARG A 132 14.18 -13.75 6.42
N GLU A 133 15.43 -13.28 6.42
CA GLU A 133 16.27 -13.22 7.61
C GLU A 133 15.67 -12.31 8.68
N ALA A 134 15.19 -11.13 8.28
CA ALA A 134 14.50 -10.20 9.16
C ALA A 134 13.22 -10.80 9.77
N ASP A 135 12.42 -11.54 8.99
CA ASP A 135 11.24 -12.24 9.49
C ASP A 135 11.62 -13.35 10.48
N ASN A 136 12.69 -14.10 10.21
CA ASN A 136 13.20 -15.12 11.13
C ASN A 136 13.69 -14.51 12.44
N ARG A 137 14.40 -13.36 12.39
CA ARG A 137 14.83 -12.64 13.59
C ARG A 137 13.64 -12.16 14.42
N THR A 138 12.59 -11.62 13.78
CA THR A 138 11.34 -11.25 14.43
C THR A 138 10.73 -12.44 15.18
N LYS A 139 10.62 -13.60 14.53
CA LYS A 139 10.07 -14.83 15.15
C LYS A 139 10.91 -15.32 16.32
N GLN A 140 12.22 -15.21 16.25
CA GLN A 140 13.12 -15.56 17.37
C GLN A 140 12.86 -14.66 18.57
N LEU A 141 12.77 -13.33 18.37
CA LEU A 141 12.50 -12.39 19.46
C LEU A 141 11.12 -12.64 20.10
N HIS A 142 10.08 -12.89 19.29
CA HIS A 142 8.78 -13.30 19.78
C HIS A 142 8.85 -14.58 20.61
N GLY A 143 9.58 -15.59 20.15
CA GLY A 143 9.76 -16.85 20.89
C GLY A 143 10.48 -16.67 22.24
N LEU A 144 11.51 -15.83 22.29
CA LEU A 144 12.22 -15.50 23.53
C LEU A 144 11.30 -14.75 24.50
N LEU A 145 10.65 -13.69 24.05
CA LEU A 145 9.68 -12.94 24.87
C LEU A 145 8.59 -13.84 25.44
N TRP A 146 8.02 -14.70 24.57
CA TRP A 146 6.97 -15.64 25.00
C TRP A 146 7.49 -16.67 26.00
N SER A 147 8.73 -17.15 25.87
CA SER A 147 9.33 -18.13 26.80
C SER A 147 9.50 -17.55 28.21
N HIS A 148 9.97 -16.28 28.33
CA HIS A 148 10.06 -15.56 29.60
C HIS A 148 8.67 -15.34 30.22
N ALA A 149 7.70 -14.91 29.42
CA ALA A 149 6.33 -14.67 29.86
C ALA A 149 5.64 -15.96 30.35
N ALA A 150 5.81 -17.07 29.62
CA ALA A 150 5.27 -18.37 29.99
C ALA A 150 5.92 -18.95 31.25
N ALA A 151 7.21 -18.69 31.47
CA ALA A 151 7.90 -19.10 32.70
C ALA A 151 7.36 -18.32 33.89
N LEU A 152 7.20 -16.99 33.78
CA LEU A 152 6.59 -16.16 34.83
C LEU A 152 5.17 -16.62 35.18
N ALA A 153 4.36 -16.97 34.19
CA ALA A 153 2.99 -17.45 34.42
C ALA A 153 2.93 -18.78 35.18
N ARG A 154 3.96 -19.63 35.03
CA ARG A 154 4.08 -20.89 35.78
C ARG A 154 4.62 -20.69 37.20
N GLU A 155 5.59 -19.79 37.36
CA GLU A 155 6.26 -19.55 38.63
C GLU A 155 5.38 -18.70 39.59
N ASN A 156 4.64 -17.72 39.02
CA ASN A 156 3.95 -16.73 39.84
C ASN A 156 2.63 -16.30 39.15
N PRO A 157 1.62 -17.18 39.11
CA PRO A 157 0.35 -16.86 38.48
C PRO A 157 -0.36 -15.71 39.18
N GLY A 158 -0.69 -14.65 38.43
CA GLY A 158 -1.36 -13.49 39.02
C GLY A 158 -1.90 -12.52 37.97
N PRO A 159 -2.73 -11.56 38.40
CA PRO A 159 -3.36 -10.61 37.50
C PRO A 159 -2.35 -9.79 36.67
N ILE A 160 -1.24 -9.36 37.27
CA ILE A 160 -0.19 -8.58 36.62
C ILE A 160 0.40 -9.36 35.45
N ILE A 161 0.73 -10.64 35.66
CA ILE A 161 1.32 -11.49 34.63
C ILE A 161 0.28 -11.81 33.56
N SER A 162 -0.99 -12.01 33.90
CA SER A 162 -2.07 -12.22 32.93
C SER A 162 -2.25 -11.01 32.03
N ILE A 163 -2.21 -9.79 32.55
CA ILE A 163 -2.29 -8.55 31.79
C ILE A 163 -1.05 -8.35 30.91
N PHE A 164 0.15 -8.72 31.39
CA PHE A 164 1.37 -8.67 30.59
C PHE A 164 1.30 -9.66 29.41
N LEU A 165 0.89 -10.90 29.64
CA LEU A 165 0.69 -11.91 28.59
C LEU A 165 -0.30 -11.42 27.51
N GLN A 166 -1.37 -10.76 27.92
CA GLN A 166 -2.36 -10.22 26.99
C GLN A 166 -1.74 -9.15 26.06
N THR A 167 -0.97 -8.20 26.63
CA THR A 167 -0.32 -7.18 25.79
C THR A 167 0.80 -7.73 24.90
N LEU A 168 1.55 -8.71 25.41
CA LEU A 168 2.55 -9.39 24.60
C LEU A 168 1.90 -10.13 23.43
N ASN A 169 0.79 -10.81 23.64
CA ASN A 169 0.03 -11.45 22.57
C ASN A 169 -0.49 -10.43 21.56
N GLU A 170 -1.06 -9.31 22.02
CA GLU A 170 -1.53 -8.23 21.15
C GLU A 170 -0.39 -7.65 20.26
N MET A 171 0.80 -7.44 20.84
CA MET A 171 1.98 -7.00 20.10
C MET A 171 2.39 -8.00 19.02
N ILE A 172 2.39 -9.31 19.32
CA ILE A 172 2.70 -10.37 18.35
C ILE A 172 1.64 -10.44 17.24
N ASP A 173 0.36 -10.30 17.59
CA ASP A 173 -0.75 -10.29 16.64
C ASP A 173 -0.70 -9.08 15.70
N LEU A 174 -0.31 -7.90 16.20
CA LEU A 174 -0.14 -6.70 15.40
C LEU A 174 0.96 -6.86 14.34
N HIS A 175 2.07 -7.54 14.68
CA HIS A 175 3.07 -7.90 13.66
C HIS A 175 2.45 -8.74 12.53
N SER A 176 1.66 -9.73 12.87
CA SER A 176 0.97 -10.58 11.89
C SER A 176 -0.04 -9.81 11.04
N LYS A 177 -0.81 -8.90 11.65
CA LYS A 177 -1.74 -7.99 10.95
C LYS A 177 -0.99 -7.06 9.98
N ARG A 178 0.15 -6.47 10.41
CA ARG A 178 0.99 -5.66 9.52
C ARG A 178 1.46 -6.45 8.31
N LEU A 179 1.99 -7.66 8.54
CA LEU A 179 2.46 -8.51 7.45
C LEU A 179 1.34 -8.86 6.46
N ALA A 180 0.13 -9.12 6.96
CA ALA A 180 -1.06 -9.33 6.12
C ALA A 180 -1.42 -8.07 5.33
N ALA A 181 -1.41 -6.89 5.95
CA ALA A 181 -1.69 -5.62 5.30
C ALA A 181 -0.67 -5.26 4.19
N PHE A 182 0.61 -5.61 4.38
CA PHE A 182 1.65 -5.47 3.35
C PHE A 182 1.43 -6.37 2.13
N ARG A 183 0.86 -7.56 2.33
CA ARG A 183 0.55 -8.53 1.26
C ARG A 183 -0.75 -8.21 0.54
N ASN A 184 -1.65 -7.46 1.18
CA ASN A 184 -2.96 -7.12 0.63
C ASN A 184 -2.82 -5.98 -0.39
N ARG A 185 -2.84 -6.33 -1.69
CA ARG A 185 -2.74 -5.41 -2.83
C ARG A 185 -4.00 -5.45 -3.67
N VAL A 186 -4.20 -4.40 -4.47
CA VAL A 186 -5.28 -4.38 -5.47
C VAL A 186 -5.04 -5.49 -6.49
N PRO A 187 -6.01 -6.38 -6.75
CA PRO A 187 -5.86 -7.43 -7.74
C PRO A 187 -5.54 -6.87 -9.13
N PHE A 188 -4.62 -7.53 -9.85
CA PHE A 188 -4.24 -7.12 -11.22
C PHE A 188 -5.44 -7.01 -12.16
N SER A 189 -6.47 -7.84 -11.98
CA SER A 189 -7.71 -7.79 -12.77
C SER A 189 -8.41 -6.44 -12.72
N ILE A 190 -8.37 -5.74 -11.58
CA ILE A 190 -8.95 -4.40 -11.43
C ILE A 190 -8.17 -3.39 -12.29
N TYR A 191 -6.84 -3.43 -12.23
CA TYR A 191 -6.01 -2.59 -13.10
C TYR A 191 -6.27 -2.88 -14.58
N ALA A 192 -6.36 -4.17 -14.97
CA ALA A 192 -6.65 -4.56 -16.34
C ALA A 192 -7.98 -3.98 -16.84
N VAL A 193 -9.04 -4.04 -16.02
CA VAL A 193 -10.34 -3.43 -16.35
C VAL A 193 -10.21 -1.92 -16.51
N LEU A 194 -9.53 -1.24 -15.58
CA LEU A 194 -9.30 0.21 -15.66
C LEU A 194 -8.55 0.60 -16.95
N PHE A 195 -7.50 -0.13 -17.32
CA PHE A 195 -6.76 0.08 -18.56
C PHE A 195 -7.65 -0.06 -19.80
N VAL A 196 -8.44 -1.15 -19.85
CA VAL A 196 -9.33 -1.43 -21.00
C VAL A 196 -10.42 -0.35 -21.12
N VAL A 197 -11.09 -0.01 -20.01
CA VAL A 197 -12.15 1.02 -20.03
C VAL A 197 -11.55 2.38 -20.40
N SER A 198 -10.38 2.74 -19.88
CA SER A 198 -9.69 3.98 -20.26
C SER A 198 -9.35 4.02 -21.75
N ALA A 199 -8.80 2.92 -22.30
CA ALA A 199 -8.47 2.84 -23.71
C ALA A 199 -9.72 2.94 -24.61
N ILE A 200 -10.80 2.24 -24.26
CA ILE A 200 -12.10 2.33 -24.96
C ILE A 200 -12.64 3.77 -24.91
N THR A 201 -12.55 4.43 -23.75
CA THR A 201 -13.02 5.81 -23.56
C THR A 201 -12.28 6.77 -24.49
N LEU A 202 -10.94 6.69 -24.52
CA LEU A 202 -10.13 7.55 -25.39
C LEU A 202 -10.34 7.20 -26.89
N TRP A 203 -10.50 5.92 -27.23
CA TRP A 203 -10.84 5.50 -28.58
C TRP A 203 -12.20 6.07 -29.02
N LEU A 204 -13.25 5.98 -28.19
CA LEU A 204 -14.56 6.56 -28.47
C LEU A 204 -14.49 8.08 -28.61
N LEU A 205 -13.66 8.74 -27.80
CA LEU A 205 -13.43 10.18 -27.90
C LEU A 205 -12.80 10.56 -29.26
N GLY A 206 -11.75 9.81 -29.65
CA GLY A 206 -11.13 9.98 -30.98
C GLY A 206 -12.12 9.75 -32.11
N TYR A 207 -12.94 8.70 -32.03
CA TYR A 207 -13.99 8.39 -32.99
C TYR A 207 -15.04 9.52 -33.10
N TYR A 208 -15.46 10.09 -31.95
CA TYR A 208 -16.39 11.22 -31.91
C TYR A 208 -15.83 12.45 -32.62
N PHE A 209 -14.57 12.83 -32.37
CA PHE A 209 -13.94 13.97 -33.05
C PHE A 209 -13.57 13.69 -34.51
N GLY A 210 -13.29 12.43 -34.86
CA GLY A 210 -13.09 12.00 -36.24
C GLY A 210 -14.31 12.29 -37.13
N SER A 211 -15.53 12.17 -36.58
CA SER A 211 -16.78 12.50 -37.30
C SER A 211 -16.92 13.97 -37.65
N SER A 212 -16.30 14.86 -36.90
CA SER A 212 -16.32 16.32 -37.14
C SER A 212 -15.09 16.82 -37.92
N ARG A 213 -14.11 15.94 -38.17
CA ARG A 213 -12.77 16.31 -38.70
C ARG A 213 -12.05 17.39 -37.88
N GLN A 214 -12.48 17.63 -36.66
CA GLN A 214 -11.87 18.61 -35.77
C GLN A 214 -10.84 17.89 -34.87
N ARG A 215 -9.59 18.31 -34.93
CA ARG A 215 -8.54 17.81 -34.07
C ARG A 215 -8.43 18.67 -32.81
N VAL A 216 -8.86 18.14 -31.67
CA VAL A 216 -8.82 18.83 -30.37
C VAL A 216 -7.72 18.20 -29.52
N ARG A 217 -6.52 18.02 -30.10
CA ARG A 217 -5.39 17.28 -29.51
C ARG A 217 -5.03 17.74 -28.09
N ILE A 218 -5.06 19.03 -27.83
CA ILE A 218 -4.70 19.56 -26.51
C ILE A 218 -5.67 19.03 -25.45
N LEU A 219 -6.97 19.07 -25.70
CA LEU A 219 -7.97 18.62 -24.73
C LEU A 219 -7.96 17.11 -24.53
N THR A 220 -7.77 16.33 -25.61
CA THR A 220 -7.68 14.85 -25.50
C THR A 220 -6.40 14.43 -24.80
N THR A 221 -5.27 15.11 -25.05
CA THR A 221 -4.02 14.88 -24.32
C THR A 221 -4.17 15.23 -22.84
N MET A 222 -4.82 16.35 -22.49
CA MET A 222 -5.09 16.70 -21.10
C MET A 222 -5.94 15.64 -20.39
N LEU A 223 -6.97 15.12 -21.05
CA LEU A 223 -7.79 14.05 -20.49
C LEU A 223 -6.97 12.76 -20.29
N ALA A 224 -6.16 12.37 -21.26
CA ALA A 224 -5.28 11.21 -21.15
C ALA A 224 -4.29 11.36 -19.98
N LEU A 225 -3.69 12.54 -19.80
CA LEU A 225 -2.81 12.84 -18.69
C LEU A 225 -3.54 12.81 -17.33
N LEU A 226 -4.76 13.33 -17.25
CA LEU A 226 -5.57 13.28 -16.03
C LEU A 226 -5.90 11.84 -15.63
N VAL A 227 -6.36 11.02 -16.58
CA VAL A 227 -6.67 9.61 -16.33
C VAL A 227 -5.40 8.87 -15.88
N ALA A 228 -4.28 9.07 -16.59
CA ALA A 228 -3.02 8.43 -16.25
C ALA A 228 -2.47 8.87 -14.88
N SER A 229 -2.61 10.16 -14.50
CA SER A 229 -2.16 10.63 -13.19
C SER A 229 -3.00 10.05 -12.05
N VAL A 230 -4.32 9.89 -12.22
CA VAL A 230 -5.15 9.22 -11.22
C VAL A 230 -4.78 7.74 -11.10
N MET A 231 -4.55 7.04 -12.22
CA MET A 231 -4.11 5.64 -12.19
C MET A 231 -2.72 5.49 -11.56
N TRP A 232 -1.80 6.41 -11.83
CA TRP A 232 -0.49 6.45 -11.17
C TRP A 232 -0.65 6.60 -9.65
N LEU A 233 -1.49 7.54 -9.20
CA LEU A 233 -1.75 7.77 -7.78
C LEU A 233 -2.34 6.53 -7.10
N ILE A 234 -3.28 5.83 -7.76
CA ILE A 234 -3.84 4.56 -7.27
C ILE A 234 -2.75 3.50 -7.11
N MET A 235 -1.87 3.37 -8.11
CA MET A 235 -0.76 2.41 -8.06
C MET A 235 0.28 2.76 -6.99
N ASP A 236 0.59 4.05 -6.81
CA ASP A 236 1.52 4.52 -5.81
C ASP A 236 1.01 4.24 -4.39
N LEU A 237 -0.25 4.57 -4.12
CA LEU A 237 -0.92 4.27 -2.85
C LEU A 237 -1.01 2.77 -2.54
N ASP A 238 -1.12 1.91 -3.57
CA ASP A 238 -1.19 0.46 -3.38
C ASP A 238 0.19 -0.16 -3.06
N GLN A 239 1.29 0.57 -3.35
CA GLN A 239 2.63 0.10 -3.02
C GLN A 239 2.96 0.30 -1.54
N PRO A 240 3.32 -0.77 -0.79
CA PRO A 240 3.54 -0.66 0.65
C PRO A 240 4.89 -0.04 1.03
N VAL A 241 5.90 -0.11 0.14
CA VAL A 241 7.31 0.18 0.49
C VAL A 241 7.97 1.10 -0.54
N ARG A 242 7.55 1.02 -1.81
CA ARG A 242 8.07 1.83 -2.92
C ARG A 242 6.99 2.81 -3.33
N GLY A 243 7.37 4.02 -3.69
CA GLY A 243 6.45 5.04 -4.15
C GLY A 243 6.76 6.41 -3.53
N ALA A 244 6.06 7.43 -4.02
CA ALA A 244 6.16 8.78 -3.47
C ALA A 244 5.42 8.91 -2.14
N ILE A 245 4.37 8.09 -1.93
CA ILE A 245 3.52 8.10 -0.73
C ILE A 245 3.75 6.79 0.05
N THR A 246 4.50 6.86 1.15
CA THR A 246 4.78 5.71 2.01
C THR A 246 4.22 5.91 3.42
N ALA A 247 3.84 4.80 4.07
CA ALA A 247 3.38 4.86 5.47
C ALA A 247 4.54 5.23 6.39
N SER A 248 4.43 6.37 7.07
CA SER A 248 5.44 6.86 8.01
C SER A 248 5.71 5.84 9.11
N GLN A 249 6.99 5.63 9.43
CA GLN A 249 7.46 4.79 10.53
C GLN A 249 7.83 5.62 11.77
N GLN A 250 7.47 6.89 11.79
CA GLN A 250 7.89 7.85 12.81
C GLN A 250 7.57 7.38 14.23
N SER A 251 6.38 6.80 14.47
CA SER A 251 5.99 6.32 15.80
C SER A 251 6.92 5.22 16.34
N LEU A 252 7.43 4.33 15.47
CA LEU A 252 8.41 3.32 15.89
C LEU A 252 9.79 3.93 16.15
N ILE A 253 10.19 4.92 15.36
CA ILE A 253 11.48 5.62 15.53
C ILE A 253 11.48 6.40 16.84
N GLU A 254 10.42 7.14 17.15
CA GLU A 254 10.25 7.88 18.40
C GLU A 254 10.28 6.91 19.60
N LEU A 255 9.50 5.84 19.55
CA LEU A 255 9.52 4.81 20.59
C LEU A 255 10.93 4.23 20.81
N HIS A 256 11.65 3.93 19.73
CA HIS A 256 13.03 3.41 19.84
C HIS A 256 13.97 4.41 20.51
N GLN A 257 13.83 5.69 20.19
CA GLN A 257 14.63 6.75 20.81
C GLN A 257 14.34 6.87 22.32
N ASP A 258 13.05 6.86 22.70
CA ASP A 258 12.62 6.93 24.10
C ASP A 258 13.15 5.75 24.91
N LEU A 259 13.00 4.52 24.41
CA LEU A 259 13.49 3.32 25.10
C LEU A 259 15.02 3.27 25.21
N SER A 260 15.72 3.84 24.22
CA SER A 260 17.17 3.92 24.22
C SER A 260 17.71 4.99 25.19
N GLN A 261 17.02 6.11 25.34
CA GLN A 261 17.37 7.16 26.30
C GLN A 261 17.17 6.69 27.73
N GLU A 262 16.04 6.07 28.02
CA GLU A 262 15.73 5.51 29.33
C GLU A 262 16.80 4.49 29.81
N SER A 263 17.25 3.62 28.90
CA SER A 263 18.32 2.66 29.20
C SER A 263 19.63 3.34 29.62
N LYS A 264 19.98 4.44 28.99
CA LYS A 264 21.20 5.22 29.33
C LYS A 264 21.09 5.91 30.68
N ASP A 265 19.89 6.39 31.02
CA ASP A 265 19.65 7.09 32.28
C ASP A 265 19.60 6.12 33.48
N ALA A 266 19.14 4.87 33.25
CA ALA A 266 19.17 3.81 34.26
C ALA A 266 20.59 3.27 34.55
N THR A 267 21.56 3.53 33.69
CA THR A 267 22.96 3.04 33.84
C THR A 267 23.87 4.10 34.48
N LYS A 268 23.39 5.32 34.70
CA LYS A 268 24.08 6.39 35.42
C LYS A 268 23.71 6.41 36.90
#